data_3e4c659b11b95a8c64aafb73aa36b29e
#
_entry.id   3e4c659b11b95a8c64aafb73aa36b29e
#
_cell.length_a   1.000
_cell.length_b   1.000
_cell.length_c   1.000
_cell.angle_alpha   90.00
_cell.angle_beta   90.00
_cell.angle_gamma   90.00
#
_symmetry.space_group_name_H-M   'P 1'
#
loop_
_entity.id
_entity.type
_entity.pdbx_description
1 polymer ?
#
loop_
_entity_poly.entity_id
_entity_poly.type
_entity_poly.pdbx_seq_one_letter_code
_entity_poly.pdbx_strand_id
1 'polypeptide(L)'
;MCESGIFESACKPIEYASSYSMPEKYVTTSSAVLWRVRKAGKYFIIKTPRTPSWQSLLLLQREYEMSLGKSHPNIVNIFTFETDTVVGPGIVMEYIDGRTLTEFIAENPPPALRRRAFMQLLQAVGYIHRCGLVHNDIKPDNIIITRSDNDVRLIDFGLADCDACYLLRTLGCTPAYASPELLAQADGIDARSDIYSLGIIMKELLGNRYSRIARRCIRHDAKSRYSNADELVSAIRRSSRAPAVILLAIAAIAVSAPLLYIGNSMMQHRQDIAIEEKLLCRIEHDVDSIYAITADSLSRAVYFEFACNSIASFWTSLSVYNKEQISIIAPGALYSTAAAHYSKRVVDCHDKLWTIANSLPSYANSSLSTEEIKFYDTLVGKGVPYEPYKK
;
A
#
# COMPACT_ATOMS: atom_id res chain seq x y z
N MET A 1 86.85 -10.00 -3.38
CA MET A 1 86.19 -11.05 -2.60
C MET A 1 84.88 -10.45 -2.10
N CYS A 2 83.84 -10.75 -2.79
CA CYS A 2 82.44 -10.42 -2.37
C CYS A 2 81.65 -11.67 -2.56
N GLU A 3 81.05 -12.13 -1.48
CA GLU A 3 80.32 -13.35 -1.36
C GLU A 3 79.01 -13.26 -2.18
N SER A 4 78.96 -14.07 -3.27
CA SER A 4 77.77 -14.37 -4.06
C SER A 4 77.28 -15.74 -3.66
N GLY A 5 76.52 -15.83 -2.58
CA GLY A 5 76.20 -17.15 -2.06
C GLY A 5 74.96 -17.31 -1.23
N ILE A 6 73.92 -16.43 -1.33
CA ILE A 6 72.73 -16.56 -0.46
C ILE A 6 71.39 -16.54 -1.23
N PHE A 7 71.35 -16.36 -2.52
CA PHE A 7 70.08 -16.25 -3.26
C PHE A 7 69.73 -17.45 -4.13
N GLU A 8 70.50 -18.52 -4.14
CA GLU A 8 70.29 -19.67 -5.04
C GLU A 8 69.46 -20.83 -4.45
N SER A 9 69.03 -20.75 -3.17
CA SER A 9 68.35 -21.90 -2.54
C SER A 9 66.87 -21.74 -2.23
N ALA A 10 66.21 -20.66 -2.71
CA ALA A 10 64.82 -20.37 -2.28
C ALA A 10 63.75 -20.36 -3.40
N CYS A 11 64.11 -20.59 -4.65
CA CYS A 11 63.11 -20.79 -5.71
C CYS A 11 63.17 -22.20 -6.26
N LYS A 12 62.59 -23.15 -5.50
CA LYS A 12 62.04 -24.29 -6.17
C LYS A 12 60.95 -23.76 -7.08
N PRO A 13 60.93 -24.07 -8.40
CA PRO A 13 59.81 -23.72 -9.25
C PRO A 13 58.57 -24.33 -8.59
N ILE A 14 57.58 -23.45 -8.26
CA ILE A 14 56.26 -23.93 -7.87
C ILE A 14 55.79 -24.69 -9.11
N GLU A 15 55.86 -26.03 -9.09
CA GLU A 15 55.17 -26.87 -10.04
C GLU A 15 53.69 -26.56 -9.85
N TYR A 16 53.21 -25.57 -10.61
CA TYR A 16 51.76 -25.45 -10.81
C TYR A 16 51.30 -26.75 -11.38
N ALA A 17 50.61 -27.54 -10.59
CA ALA A 17 49.89 -28.69 -11.12
C ALA A 17 48.97 -28.16 -12.23
N SER A 18 49.49 -28.14 -13.44
CA SER A 18 48.82 -27.60 -14.64
C SER A 18 47.65 -28.47 -15.11
N SER A 19 47.51 -29.64 -14.51
CA SER A 19 46.49 -30.63 -14.85
C SER A 19 45.40 -30.75 -13.79
N TYR A 20 44.21 -30.93 -14.26
CA TYR A 20 43.07 -31.33 -13.41
C TYR A 20 43.31 -32.77 -12.92
N SER A 21 43.06 -33.03 -11.65
CA SER A 21 43.17 -34.33 -11.03
C SER A 21 41.82 -34.84 -10.56
N MET A 22 41.70 -36.15 -10.40
CA MET A 22 40.54 -36.85 -9.86
C MET A 22 39.23 -36.53 -10.59
N PRO A 23 39.11 -36.86 -11.89
CA PRO A 23 37.86 -36.69 -12.60
C PRO A 23 36.81 -37.65 -12.05
N GLU A 24 35.76 -37.09 -11.50
CA GLU A 24 34.58 -37.80 -11.01
C GLU A 24 33.40 -37.46 -11.89
N LYS A 25 32.72 -38.48 -12.40
CA LYS A 25 31.50 -38.25 -13.16
C LYS A 25 30.39 -37.74 -12.25
N TYR A 26 30.00 -36.47 -12.43
CA TYR A 26 29.09 -35.78 -11.54
C TYR A 26 27.63 -35.93 -11.99
N VAL A 27 27.31 -35.53 -13.23
CA VAL A 27 25.98 -35.62 -13.83
C VAL A 27 26.10 -36.04 -15.30
N THR A 28 25.13 -36.82 -15.78
CA THR A 28 24.98 -37.11 -17.21
C THR A 28 23.62 -36.63 -17.68
N THR A 29 23.62 -35.70 -18.64
CA THR A 29 22.43 -35.23 -19.33
C THR A 29 22.23 -35.92 -20.66
N SER A 30 21.19 -35.59 -21.41
CA SER A 30 20.96 -36.09 -22.77
C SER A 30 22.10 -35.74 -23.72
N SER A 31 22.71 -34.60 -23.61
CA SER A 31 23.70 -34.02 -24.54
C SER A 31 25.12 -33.94 -23.99
N ALA A 32 25.30 -33.90 -22.67
CA ALA A 32 26.59 -33.63 -22.03
C ALA A 32 26.86 -34.55 -20.83
N VAL A 33 28.15 -34.65 -20.47
CA VAL A 33 28.61 -35.21 -19.21
C VAL A 33 29.32 -34.11 -18.43
N LEU A 34 28.93 -33.94 -17.17
CA LEU A 34 29.57 -33.01 -16.22
C LEU A 34 30.55 -33.79 -15.35
N TRP A 35 31.79 -33.37 -15.32
CA TRP A 35 32.86 -33.98 -14.55
C TRP A 35 33.26 -33.02 -13.44
N ARG A 36 33.24 -33.48 -12.17
CA ARG A 36 33.86 -32.77 -11.08
C ARG A 36 35.35 -33.08 -11.05
N VAL A 37 36.16 -32.06 -11.12
CA VAL A 37 37.60 -32.13 -11.13
C VAL A 37 38.21 -31.20 -10.08
N ARG A 38 39.48 -31.44 -9.71
CA ARG A 38 40.20 -30.63 -8.76
C ARG A 38 41.45 -30.03 -9.39
N LYS A 39 41.67 -28.72 -9.18
CA LYS A 39 42.89 -28.03 -9.62
C LYS A 39 43.30 -27.00 -8.55
N ALA A 40 44.55 -27.00 -8.13
CA ALA A 40 45.06 -26.11 -7.08
C ALA A 40 44.21 -26.09 -5.81
N GLY A 41 43.72 -27.24 -5.37
CA GLY A 41 42.91 -27.37 -4.14
C GLY A 41 41.42 -27.01 -4.30
N LYS A 42 40.98 -26.48 -5.45
CA LYS A 42 39.59 -26.08 -5.72
C LYS A 42 38.89 -27.05 -6.64
N TYR A 43 37.55 -27.16 -6.50
CA TYR A 43 36.75 -27.95 -7.41
C TYR A 43 36.26 -27.11 -8.59
N PHE A 44 36.16 -27.75 -9.73
CA PHE A 44 35.65 -27.22 -11.00
C PHE A 44 34.72 -28.25 -11.63
N ILE A 45 33.86 -27.82 -12.54
CA ILE A 45 33.10 -28.67 -13.43
C ILE A 45 33.68 -28.54 -14.83
N ILE A 46 33.91 -29.69 -15.48
CA ILE A 46 34.20 -29.74 -16.93
C ILE A 46 32.97 -30.36 -17.61
N LYS A 47 32.36 -29.59 -18.50
CA LYS A 47 31.23 -30.02 -19.34
C LYS A 47 31.80 -30.54 -20.66
N THR A 48 31.61 -31.83 -20.92
CA THR A 48 32.03 -32.49 -22.19
C THR A 48 30.80 -32.98 -22.93
N PRO A 49 30.87 -33.16 -24.27
CA PRO A 49 29.78 -33.80 -25.00
C PRO A 49 29.62 -35.25 -24.53
N ARG A 50 28.37 -35.75 -24.45
CA ARG A 50 28.09 -37.14 -24.10
C ARG A 50 28.64 -38.12 -25.17
N THR A 51 28.46 -37.75 -26.44
CA THR A 51 29.02 -38.50 -27.60
C THR A 51 29.94 -37.54 -28.34
N PRO A 52 31.27 -37.72 -28.23
CA PRO A 52 32.22 -36.87 -28.92
C PRO A 52 32.03 -36.95 -30.43
N SER A 53 31.69 -35.86 -31.05
CA SER A 53 31.65 -35.67 -32.50
C SER A 53 32.06 -34.24 -32.81
N TRP A 54 32.50 -34.00 -34.04
CA TRP A 54 32.83 -32.62 -34.46
C TRP A 54 31.63 -31.67 -34.29
N GLN A 55 30.42 -32.13 -34.56
CA GLN A 55 29.20 -31.30 -34.37
C GLN A 55 28.93 -30.98 -32.91
N SER A 56 29.06 -32.00 -32.03
CA SER A 56 28.83 -31.77 -30.58
C SER A 56 29.88 -30.88 -29.95
N LEU A 57 31.13 -30.94 -30.41
CA LEU A 57 32.18 -30.03 -29.97
C LEU A 57 31.97 -28.60 -30.48
N LEU A 58 31.55 -28.42 -31.73
CA LEU A 58 31.23 -27.11 -32.28
C LEU A 58 30.08 -26.45 -31.50
N LEU A 59 29.07 -27.22 -31.12
CA LEU A 59 27.96 -26.72 -30.31
C LEU A 59 28.42 -26.31 -28.91
N LEU A 60 29.27 -27.11 -28.29
CA LEU A 60 29.82 -26.79 -26.98
C LEU A 60 30.71 -25.55 -27.02
N GLN A 61 31.51 -25.41 -28.07
CA GLN A 61 32.32 -24.21 -28.28
C GLN A 61 31.46 -22.96 -28.47
N ARG A 62 30.37 -23.03 -29.22
CA ARG A 62 29.43 -21.93 -29.37
C ARG A 62 28.76 -21.54 -28.04
N GLU A 63 28.34 -22.53 -27.24
CA GLU A 63 27.83 -22.28 -25.89
C GLU A 63 28.84 -21.47 -25.05
N TYR A 64 30.11 -21.82 -25.12
CA TYR A 64 31.19 -21.09 -24.49
C TYR A 64 31.31 -19.66 -25.03
N GLU A 65 31.35 -19.47 -26.35
CA GLU A 65 31.42 -18.15 -27.00
C GLU A 65 30.28 -17.23 -26.59
N MET A 66 29.06 -17.80 -26.50
CA MET A 66 27.89 -17.03 -26.05
C MET A 66 27.96 -16.64 -24.59
N SER A 67 28.67 -17.36 -23.75
CA SER A 67 28.88 -17.06 -22.34
C SER A 67 29.99 -16.04 -22.09
N LEU A 68 30.88 -15.82 -23.08
CA LEU A 68 32.03 -14.92 -22.94
C LEU A 68 31.62 -13.50 -22.54
N GLY A 69 32.34 -12.94 -21.57
CA GLY A 69 32.13 -11.57 -21.09
C GLY A 69 30.85 -11.36 -20.27
N LYS A 70 30.10 -12.43 -20.00
CA LYS A 70 28.88 -12.35 -19.20
C LYS A 70 29.14 -12.82 -17.79
N SER A 71 29.01 -11.91 -16.83
CA SER A 71 29.19 -12.19 -15.41
C SER A 71 28.00 -11.61 -14.63
N HIS A 72 27.37 -12.48 -13.82
CA HIS A 72 26.28 -12.08 -12.96
C HIS A 72 26.25 -12.97 -11.71
N PRO A 73 25.98 -12.44 -10.50
CA PRO A 73 26.06 -13.22 -9.25
C PRO A 73 25.12 -14.43 -9.22
N ASN A 74 24.04 -14.42 -10.01
CA ASN A 74 23.08 -15.53 -10.08
C ASN A 74 23.22 -16.39 -11.36
N ILE A 75 24.36 -16.31 -12.04
CA ILE A 75 24.71 -17.16 -13.19
C ILE A 75 26.02 -17.84 -12.87
N VAL A 76 26.19 -19.09 -13.34
CA VAL A 76 27.44 -19.83 -13.19
C VAL A 76 28.59 -19.13 -13.94
N ASN A 77 29.75 -19.04 -13.29
CA ASN A 77 30.94 -18.53 -13.96
C ASN A 77 31.55 -19.58 -14.88
N ILE A 78 31.68 -19.26 -16.15
CA ILE A 78 32.40 -20.02 -17.12
C ILE A 78 33.78 -19.42 -17.29
N PHE A 79 34.83 -20.24 -17.15
CA PHE A 79 36.22 -19.74 -17.12
C PHE A 79 36.88 -19.86 -18.50
N THR A 80 36.83 -21.05 -19.11
CA THR A 80 37.55 -21.30 -20.35
C THR A 80 36.95 -22.49 -21.11
N PHE A 81 37.25 -22.59 -22.40
CA PHE A 81 37.10 -23.80 -23.17
C PHE A 81 38.51 -24.40 -23.37
N GLU A 82 38.72 -25.63 -22.94
CA GLU A 82 39.99 -26.33 -23.03
C GLU A 82 39.84 -27.55 -23.90
N THR A 83 40.80 -27.78 -24.82
CA THR A 83 40.81 -28.91 -25.74
C THR A 83 41.53 -30.11 -25.15
N ASP A 84 42.42 -29.90 -24.18
CA ASP A 84 43.30 -30.91 -23.61
C ASP A 84 43.10 -31.05 -22.09
N THR A 85 41.85 -31.39 -21.69
CA THR A 85 41.56 -31.70 -20.29
C THR A 85 41.69 -33.21 -20.04
N VAL A 86 41.73 -33.60 -18.75
CA VAL A 86 41.78 -35.03 -18.36
C VAL A 86 40.58 -35.88 -18.82
N VAL A 87 39.49 -35.22 -19.24
CA VAL A 87 38.25 -35.86 -19.70
C VAL A 87 37.93 -35.52 -21.16
N GLY A 88 38.86 -34.90 -21.87
CA GLY A 88 38.71 -34.45 -23.27
C GLY A 88 38.29 -33.00 -23.37
N PRO A 89 38.00 -32.51 -24.60
CA PRO A 89 37.62 -31.13 -24.84
C PRO A 89 36.36 -30.75 -24.08
N GLY A 90 36.36 -29.58 -23.42
CA GLY A 90 35.22 -29.16 -22.62
C GLY A 90 35.24 -27.74 -22.12
N ILE A 91 34.10 -27.30 -21.63
CA ILE A 91 33.91 -26.01 -20.92
C ILE A 91 34.27 -26.23 -19.46
N VAL A 92 35.21 -25.43 -18.96
CA VAL A 92 35.56 -25.35 -17.54
C VAL A 92 34.76 -24.28 -16.87
N MET A 93 34.03 -24.65 -15.83
CA MET A 93 33.15 -23.73 -15.09
C MET A 93 33.24 -23.90 -13.57
N GLU A 94 32.67 -22.98 -12.87
CA GLU A 94 32.56 -22.97 -11.41
C GLU A 94 31.83 -24.24 -10.90
N TYR A 95 32.41 -24.93 -9.90
CA TYR A 95 31.69 -25.90 -9.10
C TYR A 95 30.82 -25.19 -8.06
N ILE A 96 29.54 -25.46 -8.06
CA ILE A 96 28.58 -24.90 -7.11
C ILE A 96 28.18 -25.99 -6.12
N ASP A 97 28.54 -25.82 -4.86
CA ASP A 97 27.99 -26.67 -3.79
C ASP A 97 26.56 -26.24 -3.50
N GLY A 98 25.62 -27.03 -4.00
CA GLY A 98 24.20 -26.67 -3.96
C GLY A 98 23.30 -27.88 -4.20
N ARG A 99 22.03 -27.59 -4.33
CA ARG A 99 20.95 -28.50 -4.74
C ARG A 99 20.14 -27.90 -5.87
N THR A 100 19.49 -28.71 -6.65
CA THR A 100 18.62 -28.26 -7.75
C THR A 100 17.39 -27.52 -7.17
N LEU A 101 16.76 -26.68 -7.98
CA LEU A 101 15.50 -26.04 -7.58
C LEU A 101 14.39 -27.08 -7.33
N THR A 102 14.43 -28.24 -8.04
CA THR A 102 13.53 -29.36 -7.78
C THR A 102 13.66 -29.86 -6.33
N GLU A 103 14.90 -30.15 -5.90
CA GLU A 103 15.19 -30.57 -4.53
C GLU A 103 14.83 -29.51 -3.51
N PHE A 104 15.14 -28.24 -3.79
CA PHE A 104 14.78 -27.12 -2.94
C PHE A 104 13.26 -26.98 -2.75
N ILE A 105 12.47 -27.16 -3.82
CA ILE A 105 11.00 -27.14 -3.72
C ILE A 105 10.50 -28.30 -2.86
N ALA A 106 11.09 -29.51 -3.02
CA ALA A 106 10.72 -30.70 -2.26
C ALA A 106 10.96 -30.53 -0.74
N GLU A 107 11.99 -29.77 -0.35
CA GLU A 107 12.27 -29.41 1.05
C GLU A 107 11.22 -28.45 1.67
N ASN A 108 10.30 -27.92 0.86
CA ASN A 108 9.26 -26.97 1.27
C ASN A 108 9.78 -25.77 2.09
N PRO A 109 10.73 -25.00 1.57
CA PRO A 109 11.33 -23.88 2.30
C PRO A 109 10.32 -22.77 2.59
N PRO A 110 10.62 -21.90 3.58
CA PRO A 110 9.76 -20.78 3.94
C PRO A 110 9.40 -19.90 2.73
N PRO A 111 8.18 -19.32 2.70
CA PRO A 111 7.74 -18.48 1.56
C PRO A 111 8.67 -17.31 1.23
N ALA A 112 9.37 -16.77 2.22
CA ALA A 112 10.35 -15.70 2.03
C ALA A 112 11.56 -16.18 1.20
N LEU A 113 12.08 -17.37 1.49
CA LEU A 113 13.19 -17.96 0.74
C LEU A 113 12.77 -18.33 -0.69
N ARG A 114 11.59 -18.93 -0.86
CA ARG A 114 11.03 -19.21 -2.19
C ARG A 114 10.93 -17.95 -3.03
N ARG A 115 10.41 -16.87 -2.44
CA ARG A 115 10.30 -15.58 -3.13
C ARG A 115 11.68 -14.99 -3.46
N ARG A 116 12.65 -15.07 -2.53
CA ARG A 116 14.03 -14.60 -2.75
C ARG A 116 14.65 -15.35 -3.93
N ALA A 117 14.58 -16.69 -3.94
CA ALA A 117 15.10 -17.51 -5.02
C ALA A 117 14.48 -17.14 -6.37
N PHE A 118 13.15 -16.98 -6.43
CA PHE A 118 12.50 -16.57 -7.66
C PHE A 118 12.93 -15.17 -8.15
N MET A 119 13.11 -14.21 -7.24
CA MET A 119 13.57 -12.88 -7.61
C MET A 119 15.02 -12.88 -8.11
N GLN A 120 15.90 -13.70 -7.55
CA GLN A 120 17.28 -13.89 -8.03
C GLN A 120 17.30 -14.55 -9.41
N LEU A 121 16.46 -15.56 -9.65
CA LEU A 121 16.29 -16.16 -10.97
C LEU A 121 15.86 -15.11 -12.00
N LEU A 122 14.88 -14.26 -11.67
CA LEU A 122 14.46 -13.16 -12.54
C LEU A 122 15.57 -12.16 -12.82
N GLN A 123 16.46 -11.90 -11.87
CA GLN A 123 17.62 -11.03 -12.08
C GLN A 123 18.61 -11.65 -13.07
N ALA A 124 18.88 -12.96 -12.94
CA ALA A 124 19.72 -13.69 -13.88
C ALA A 124 19.16 -13.66 -15.30
N VAL A 125 17.88 -14.04 -15.47
CA VAL A 125 17.22 -14.04 -16.79
C VAL A 125 17.08 -12.63 -17.36
N GLY A 126 16.78 -11.64 -16.53
CA GLY A 126 16.74 -10.23 -16.95
C GLY A 126 18.10 -9.74 -17.47
N TYR A 127 19.19 -10.17 -16.83
CA TYR A 127 20.54 -9.87 -17.32
C TYR A 127 20.78 -10.50 -18.70
N ILE A 128 20.41 -11.77 -18.91
CA ILE A 128 20.51 -12.48 -20.19
C ILE A 128 19.72 -11.75 -21.28
N HIS A 129 18.46 -11.36 -20.98
CA HIS A 129 17.60 -10.64 -21.92
C HIS A 129 18.18 -9.26 -22.31
N ARG A 130 18.81 -8.55 -21.35
CA ARG A 130 19.50 -7.28 -21.65
C ARG A 130 20.74 -7.45 -22.51
N CYS A 131 21.36 -8.63 -22.47
CA CYS A 131 22.46 -8.99 -23.40
C CYS A 131 21.95 -9.40 -24.79
N GLY A 132 20.64 -9.34 -25.06
CA GLY A 132 20.05 -9.74 -26.33
C GLY A 132 19.93 -11.25 -26.51
N LEU A 133 20.04 -12.03 -25.44
CA LEU A 133 19.99 -13.49 -25.48
C LEU A 133 18.69 -14.04 -24.91
N VAL A 134 18.29 -15.22 -25.37
CA VAL A 134 17.16 -16.00 -24.84
C VAL A 134 17.72 -17.37 -24.38
N HIS A 135 17.36 -17.76 -23.14
CA HIS A 135 17.94 -18.99 -22.56
C HIS A 135 17.35 -20.27 -23.15
N ASN A 136 16.05 -20.30 -23.42
CA ASN A 136 15.27 -21.38 -24.03
C ASN A 136 15.23 -22.75 -23.28
N ASP A 137 15.97 -22.95 -22.20
CA ASP A 137 15.93 -24.18 -21.37
C ASP A 137 15.89 -23.82 -19.85
N ILE A 138 15.04 -22.87 -19.46
CA ILE A 138 14.84 -22.56 -18.06
C ILE A 138 13.95 -23.62 -17.43
N LYS A 139 14.54 -24.43 -16.55
CA LYS A 139 13.90 -25.52 -15.81
C LYS A 139 14.53 -25.68 -14.44
N PRO A 140 13.85 -26.33 -13.47
CA PRO A 140 14.36 -26.48 -12.11
C PRO A 140 15.73 -27.17 -12.02
N ASP A 141 16.04 -28.12 -12.95
CA ASP A 141 17.32 -28.83 -12.96
C ASP A 141 18.50 -27.94 -13.39
N ASN A 142 18.23 -26.87 -14.15
CA ASN A 142 19.22 -25.89 -14.57
C ASN A 142 19.39 -24.73 -13.58
N ILE A 143 18.77 -24.83 -12.39
CA ILE A 143 18.80 -23.80 -11.35
C ILE A 143 19.33 -24.45 -10.07
N ILE A 144 20.54 -24.06 -9.67
CA ILE A 144 21.16 -24.54 -8.42
C ILE A 144 20.93 -23.51 -7.31
N ILE A 145 20.56 -24.01 -6.14
CA ILE A 145 20.46 -23.23 -4.90
C ILE A 145 21.65 -23.59 -4.04
N THR A 146 22.53 -22.63 -3.75
CA THR A 146 23.73 -22.83 -2.94
C THR A 146 23.38 -23.29 -1.52
N ARG A 147 24.21 -24.16 -0.93
CA ARG A 147 24.01 -24.61 0.46
C ARG A 147 24.37 -23.54 1.49
N SER A 148 25.35 -22.68 1.17
CA SER A 148 25.82 -21.64 2.10
C SER A 148 24.75 -20.58 2.37
N ASP A 149 24.19 -19.96 1.30
CA ASP A 149 23.41 -18.74 1.40
C ASP A 149 22.01 -18.87 0.79
N ASN A 150 21.68 -20.03 0.23
CA ASN A 150 20.48 -20.26 -0.59
C ASN A 150 20.36 -19.27 -1.77
N ASP A 151 21.50 -18.95 -2.38
CA ASP A 151 21.54 -18.09 -3.56
C ASP A 151 21.35 -18.93 -4.83
N VAL A 152 20.64 -18.34 -5.78
CA VAL A 152 20.38 -18.94 -7.10
C VAL A 152 21.62 -18.84 -7.99
N ARG A 153 21.93 -19.93 -8.67
CA ARG A 153 22.88 -20.01 -9.76
C ARG A 153 22.20 -20.67 -10.96
N LEU A 154 21.95 -19.90 -12.01
CA LEU A 154 21.44 -20.41 -13.28
C LEU A 154 22.62 -21.03 -14.05
N ILE A 155 22.48 -22.26 -14.44
CA ILE A 155 23.49 -23.03 -15.20
C ILE A 155 22.95 -23.33 -16.59
N ASP A 156 23.86 -23.63 -17.49
CA ASP A 156 23.60 -24.15 -18.83
C ASP A 156 22.99 -23.16 -19.83
N PHE A 157 23.82 -22.67 -20.75
CA PHE A 157 23.44 -21.80 -21.87
C PHE A 157 23.29 -22.60 -23.20
N GLY A 158 23.20 -23.93 -23.14
CA GLY A 158 23.34 -24.80 -24.30
C GLY A 158 22.32 -24.64 -25.42
N LEU A 159 21.18 -23.95 -25.14
CA LEU A 159 20.14 -23.71 -26.13
C LEU A 159 19.94 -22.21 -26.42
N ALA A 160 20.82 -21.35 -25.83
CA ALA A 160 20.73 -19.92 -26.05
C ALA A 160 20.99 -19.62 -27.54
N ASP A 161 20.09 -18.89 -28.10
CA ASP A 161 19.95 -18.28 -29.42
C ASP A 161 21.05 -18.60 -30.46
N CYS A 162 20.86 -19.71 -31.17
CA CYS A 162 21.76 -20.14 -32.25
C CYS A 162 20.94 -20.72 -33.41
N ASP A 163 20.97 -20.08 -34.56
CA ASP A 163 20.30 -20.59 -35.78
C ASP A 163 20.73 -22.01 -36.15
N ALA A 164 21.93 -22.42 -35.74
CA ALA A 164 22.44 -23.78 -35.95
C ALA A 164 21.91 -24.80 -34.91
N CYS A 165 21.26 -24.34 -33.82
CA CYS A 165 20.71 -25.22 -32.79
C CYS A 165 19.29 -25.71 -33.09
N TYR A 166 18.77 -25.46 -34.30
CA TYR A 166 17.46 -25.92 -34.72
C TYR A 166 17.19 -27.40 -34.48
N LEU A 167 18.17 -28.24 -34.75
CA LEU A 167 18.11 -29.70 -34.51
C LEU A 167 18.21 -30.08 -33.04
N LEU A 168 18.91 -29.28 -32.22
CA LEU A 168 19.07 -29.56 -30.78
C LEU A 168 17.92 -29.01 -29.91
N ARG A 169 17.21 -27.99 -30.38
CA ARG A 169 15.99 -27.49 -29.71
C ARG A 169 14.98 -28.62 -29.52
N THR A 170 14.89 -29.55 -30.48
CA THR A 170 13.97 -30.69 -30.42
C THR A 170 14.41 -31.80 -29.48
N LEU A 171 15.72 -31.97 -29.30
CA LEU A 171 16.31 -33.08 -28.53
C LEU A 171 16.66 -32.69 -27.08
N GLY A 172 16.78 -31.41 -26.78
CA GLY A 172 17.29 -30.91 -25.50
C GLY A 172 16.28 -30.22 -24.59
N CYS A 173 15.15 -29.72 -25.10
CA CYS A 173 14.17 -29.04 -24.25
C CYS A 173 13.35 -30.03 -23.41
N THR A 174 13.06 -29.66 -22.17
CA THR A 174 12.14 -30.40 -21.30
C THR A 174 10.71 -29.93 -21.59
N PRO A 175 9.84 -30.78 -22.21
CA PRO A 175 8.53 -30.36 -22.72
C PRO A 175 7.64 -29.67 -21.67
N ALA A 176 7.79 -30.02 -20.40
CA ALA A 176 7.00 -29.47 -19.30
C ALA A 176 7.22 -27.97 -19.09
N TYR A 177 8.38 -27.43 -19.45
CA TYR A 177 8.73 -26.02 -19.25
C TYR A 177 8.85 -25.25 -20.57
N ALA A 178 8.89 -25.95 -21.70
CA ALA A 178 9.05 -25.36 -23.02
C ALA A 178 7.80 -24.61 -23.45
N SER A 179 7.97 -23.43 -24.04
CA SER A 179 6.87 -22.63 -24.57
C SER A 179 6.25 -23.29 -25.82
N PRO A 180 4.97 -23.06 -26.14
CA PRO A 180 4.31 -23.62 -27.31
C PRO A 180 5.03 -23.33 -28.63
N GLU A 181 5.56 -22.12 -28.81
CA GLU A 181 6.31 -21.70 -29.97
C GLU A 181 7.67 -22.42 -30.08
N LEU A 182 8.31 -22.71 -28.94
CA LEU A 182 9.54 -23.46 -28.90
C LEU A 182 9.30 -24.94 -29.30
N LEU A 183 8.21 -25.55 -28.79
CA LEU A 183 7.81 -26.91 -29.16
C LEU A 183 7.38 -27.01 -30.63
N ALA A 184 6.71 -25.95 -31.13
CA ALA A 184 6.30 -25.87 -32.54
C ALA A 184 7.47 -25.53 -33.47
N GLN A 185 8.67 -25.29 -32.97
CA GLN A 185 9.84 -24.84 -33.72
C GLN A 185 9.57 -23.63 -34.58
N ALA A 186 8.77 -22.66 -34.04
CA ALA A 186 8.42 -21.46 -34.75
C ALA A 186 9.63 -20.56 -34.96
N ASP A 187 9.59 -19.77 -36.02
CA ASP A 187 10.58 -18.73 -36.29
C ASP A 187 10.37 -17.53 -35.32
N GLY A 188 11.45 -16.80 -34.99
CA GLY A 188 11.39 -15.58 -34.22
C GLY A 188 11.10 -15.82 -32.74
N ILE A 189 11.60 -16.89 -32.15
CA ILE A 189 11.54 -17.13 -30.70
C ILE A 189 12.30 -15.99 -29.99
N ASP A 190 11.64 -15.34 -29.03
CA ASP A 190 12.20 -14.22 -28.26
C ASP A 190 12.15 -14.48 -26.76
N ALA A 191 12.51 -13.49 -25.96
CA ALA A 191 12.51 -13.53 -24.49
C ALA A 191 11.19 -14.00 -23.86
N ARG A 192 10.06 -13.93 -24.59
CA ARG A 192 8.75 -14.41 -24.13
C ARG A 192 8.68 -15.93 -23.99
N SER A 193 9.59 -16.67 -24.65
CA SER A 193 9.76 -18.12 -24.43
C SER A 193 10.23 -18.38 -22.99
N ASP A 194 11.26 -17.66 -22.53
CA ASP A 194 11.73 -17.76 -21.14
C ASP A 194 10.67 -17.32 -20.14
N ILE A 195 9.86 -16.30 -20.47
CA ILE A 195 8.72 -15.87 -19.62
C ILE A 195 7.72 -16.99 -19.40
N TYR A 196 7.48 -17.84 -20.40
CA TYR A 196 6.61 -19.01 -20.26
C TYR A 196 7.17 -19.98 -19.22
N SER A 197 8.43 -20.38 -19.35
CA SER A 197 9.14 -21.27 -18.41
C SER A 197 9.14 -20.71 -16.98
N LEU A 198 9.45 -19.41 -16.84
CA LEU A 198 9.38 -18.69 -15.56
C LEU A 198 7.97 -18.69 -14.97
N GLY A 199 6.93 -18.63 -15.79
CA GLY A 199 5.54 -18.72 -15.35
C GLY A 199 5.18 -20.07 -14.72
N ILE A 200 5.71 -21.16 -15.25
CA ILE A 200 5.56 -22.52 -14.71
C ILE A 200 6.30 -22.62 -13.38
N ILE A 201 7.57 -22.23 -13.35
CA ILE A 201 8.40 -22.24 -12.13
C ILE A 201 7.76 -21.35 -11.04
N MET A 202 7.17 -20.20 -11.41
CA MET A 202 6.45 -19.35 -10.47
C MET A 202 5.30 -20.08 -9.79
N LYS A 203 4.52 -20.89 -10.53
CA LYS A 203 3.41 -21.68 -9.97
C LYS A 203 3.92 -22.74 -9.00
N GLU A 204 4.98 -23.46 -9.38
CA GLU A 204 5.59 -24.51 -8.55
C GLU A 204 6.21 -23.94 -7.27
N LEU A 205 6.99 -22.88 -7.39
CA LEU A 205 7.77 -22.32 -6.29
C LEU A 205 6.94 -21.41 -5.36
N LEU A 206 6.03 -20.59 -5.92
CA LEU A 206 5.31 -19.55 -5.17
C LEU A 206 3.82 -19.88 -4.95
N GLY A 207 3.31 -20.94 -5.57
CA GLY A 207 1.91 -21.37 -5.45
C GLY A 207 0.93 -20.30 -5.95
N ASN A 208 -0.20 -20.17 -5.25
CA ASN A 208 -1.30 -19.31 -5.69
C ASN A 208 -1.09 -17.81 -5.49
N ARG A 209 -0.06 -17.40 -4.75
CA ARG A 209 0.16 -15.99 -4.39
C ARG A 209 0.21 -15.04 -5.59
N TYR A 210 0.78 -15.50 -6.70
CA TYR A 210 0.95 -14.72 -7.93
C TYR A 210 0.21 -15.34 -9.12
N SER A 211 -0.88 -16.06 -8.87
CA SER A 211 -1.62 -16.83 -9.88
C SER A 211 -2.06 -16.03 -11.11
N ARG A 212 -2.41 -14.74 -10.94
CA ARG A 212 -2.77 -13.86 -12.07
C ARG A 212 -1.56 -13.55 -12.95
N ILE A 213 -0.40 -13.32 -12.34
CA ILE A 213 0.85 -13.03 -13.04
C ILE A 213 1.32 -14.29 -13.77
N ALA A 214 1.38 -15.43 -13.06
CA ALA A 214 1.77 -16.71 -13.64
C ALA A 214 0.86 -17.11 -14.81
N ARG A 215 -0.46 -16.94 -14.70
CA ARG A 215 -1.40 -17.20 -15.81
C ARG A 215 -1.14 -16.32 -17.03
N ARG A 216 -0.69 -15.08 -16.87
CA ARG A 216 -0.28 -14.24 -17.99
C ARG A 216 1.01 -14.74 -18.63
N CYS A 217 1.98 -15.20 -17.84
CA CYS A 217 3.24 -15.76 -18.36
C CYS A 217 3.01 -16.98 -19.24
N ILE A 218 2.10 -17.90 -18.86
CA ILE A 218 1.86 -19.18 -19.56
C ILE A 218 0.75 -19.10 -20.64
N ARG A 219 0.41 -17.91 -21.13
CA ARG A 219 -0.52 -17.79 -22.27
C ARG A 219 0.07 -18.47 -23.51
N HIS A 220 -0.80 -19.10 -24.30
CA HIS A 220 -0.40 -19.73 -25.55
C HIS A 220 0.21 -18.71 -26.53
N ASP A 221 -0.48 -17.59 -26.71
CA ASP A 221 0.03 -16.49 -27.53
C ASP A 221 1.15 -15.73 -26.81
N ALA A 222 2.36 -15.77 -27.37
CA ALA A 222 3.53 -15.10 -26.80
C ALA A 222 3.34 -13.58 -26.67
N LYS A 223 2.63 -12.91 -27.59
CA LYS A 223 2.37 -11.46 -27.57
C LYS A 223 1.53 -11.05 -26.37
N SER A 224 0.74 -11.95 -25.82
CA SER A 224 -0.10 -11.71 -24.64
C SER A 224 0.64 -11.86 -23.31
N ARG A 225 1.91 -12.32 -23.32
CA ARG A 225 2.77 -12.49 -22.13
C ARG A 225 3.44 -11.16 -21.75
N TYR A 226 4.31 -11.19 -20.76
CA TYR A 226 5.28 -10.12 -20.51
C TYR A 226 6.39 -10.20 -21.57
N SER A 227 6.90 -9.04 -21.97
CA SER A 227 7.90 -8.95 -23.04
C SER A 227 9.28 -9.48 -22.62
N ASN A 228 9.64 -9.34 -21.36
CA ASN A 228 10.92 -9.77 -20.79
C ASN A 228 10.81 -9.91 -19.26
N ALA A 229 11.91 -10.38 -18.64
CA ALA A 229 11.97 -10.58 -17.19
C ALA A 229 11.86 -9.28 -16.39
N ASP A 230 12.32 -8.15 -16.88
CA ASP A 230 12.23 -6.85 -16.18
C ASP A 230 10.77 -6.36 -16.08
N GLU A 231 9.96 -6.57 -17.12
CA GLU A 231 8.51 -6.31 -17.08
C GLU A 231 7.83 -7.22 -16.04
N LEU A 232 8.21 -8.49 -15.98
CA LEU A 232 7.69 -9.45 -15.01
C LEU A 232 8.05 -9.04 -13.56
N VAL A 233 9.30 -8.62 -13.31
CA VAL A 233 9.73 -8.06 -12.01
C VAL A 233 8.86 -6.87 -11.60
N SER A 234 8.61 -5.97 -12.54
CA SER A 234 7.77 -4.78 -12.32
C SER A 234 6.34 -5.15 -11.96
N ALA A 235 5.77 -6.18 -12.60
CA ALA A 235 4.43 -6.70 -12.30
C ALA A 235 4.35 -7.29 -10.88
N ILE A 236 5.36 -8.07 -10.47
CA ILE A 236 5.45 -8.66 -9.13
C ILE A 236 5.57 -7.58 -8.06
N ARG A 237 6.42 -6.57 -8.28
CA ARG A 237 6.60 -5.43 -7.36
C ARG A 237 5.30 -4.63 -7.18
N ARG A 238 4.59 -4.35 -8.27
CA ARG A 238 3.27 -3.68 -8.22
C ARG A 238 2.25 -4.48 -7.43
N SER A 239 2.16 -5.78 -7.67
CA SER A 239 1.26 -6.67 -6.94
C SER A 239 1.54 -6.72 -5.44
N SER A 240 2.81 -6.63 -5.04
CA SER A 240 3.21 -6.63 -3.63
C SER A 240 2.93 -5.31 -2.91
N ARG A 241 2.91 -4.19 -3.63
CA ARG A 241 2.66 -2.85 -3.07
C ARG A 241 1.17 -2.53 -2.95
N ALA A 242 0.33 -3.09 -3.82
CA ALA A 242 -1.10 -2.81 -3.85
C ALA A 242 -1.80 -2.96 -2.48
N PRO A 243 -1.62 -4.03 -1.69
CA PRO A 243 -2.28 -4.15 -0.39
C PRO A 243 -1.82 -3.09 0.62
N ALA A 244 -0.55 -2.69 0.60
CA ALA A 244 -0.05 -1.65 1.50
C ALA A 244 -0.63 -0.26 1.18
N VAL A 245 -0.76 0.07 -0.11
CA VAL A 245 -1.38 1.33 -0.56
C VAL A 245 -2.86 1.38 -0.18
N ILE A 246 -3.59 0.26 -0.35
CA ILE A 246 -5.00 0.16 0.04
C ILE A 246 -5.14 0.34 1.56
N LEU A 247 -4.32 -0.31 2.37
CA LEU A 247 -4.33 -0.15 3.83
C LEU A 247 -4.04 1.28 4.26
N LEU A 248 -3.07 1.94 3.64
CA LEU A 248 -2.77 3.36 3.91
C LEU A 248 -3.93 4.28 3.53
N ALA A 249 -4.59 4.01 2.40
CA ALA A 249 -5.78 4.76 1.98
C ALA A 249 -6.94 4.58 2.97
N ILE A 250 -7.20 3.35 3.42
CA ILE A 250 -8.24 3.06 4.43
C ILE A 250 -7.90 3.77 5.75
N ALA A 251 -6.65 3.71 6.20
CA ALA A 251 -6.21 4.41 7.41
C ALA A 251 -6.37 5.93 7.29
N ALA A 252 -6.02 6.51 6.15
CA ALA A 252 -6.20 7.93 5.88
C ALA A 252 -7.69 8.34 5.93
N ILE A 253 -8.58 7.55 5.33
CA ILE A 253 -10.04 7.78 5.39
C ILE A 253 -10.55 7.63 6.82
N ALA A 254 -10.09 6.62 7.56
CA ALA A 254 -10.50 6.37 8.94
C ALA A 254 -10.12 7.53 9.89
N VAL A 255 -9.04 8.24 9.60
CA VAL A 255 -8.63 9.42 10.39
C VAL A 255 -9.31 10.71 9.90
N SER A 256 -9.40 10.90 8.58
CA SER A 256 -9.94 12.15 8.02
C SER A 256 -11.46 12.29 8.18
N ALA A 257 -12.22 11.19 8.07
CA ALA A 257 -13.67 11.23 8.17
C ALA A 257 -14.18 11.72 9.56
N PRO A 258 -13.66 11.20 10.70
CA PRO A 258 -14.02 11.73 12.02
C PRO A 258 -13.62 13.18 12.22
N LEU A 259 -12.45 13.59 11.73
CA LEU A 259 -11.98 14.98 11.82
C LEU A 259 -12.89 15.94 11.05
N LEU A 260 -13.30 15.56 9.85
CA LEU A 260 -14.28 16.32 9.06
C LEU A 260 -15.64 16.38 9.75
N TYR A 261 -16.10 15.25 10.33
CA TYR A 261 -17.35 15.22 11.09
C TYR A 261 -17.29 16.16 12.31
N ILE A 262 -16.22 16.09 13.09
CA ILE A 262 -16.01 16.97 14.26
C ILE A 262 -15.94 18.45 13.82
N GLY A 263 -15.18 18.74 12.76
CA GLY A 263 -15.06 20.09 12.21
C GLY A 263 -16.41 20.65 11.76
N ASN A 264 -17.21 19.83 11.05
CA ASN A 264 -18.56 20.23 10.62
C ASN A 264 -19.52 20.42 11.79
N SER A 265 -19.47 19.52 12.79
CA SER A 265 -20.26 19.62 14.01
C SER A 265 -19.92 20.89 14.83
N MET A 266 -18.62 21.21 14.94
CA MET A 266 -18.19 22.45 15.60
C MET A 266 -18.64 23.71 14.84
N MET A 267 -18.63 23.65 13.51
CA MET A 267 -19.09 24.78 12.69
C MET A 267 -20.62 24.99 12.83
N GLN A 268 -21.39 23.90 12.82
CA GLN A 268 -22.82 23.95 13.08
C GLN A 268 -23.11 24.51 14.47
N HIS A 269 -22.43 24.04 15.50
CA HIS A 269 -22.60 24.51 16.86
C HIS A 269 -22.27 26.02 17.00
N ARG A 270 -21.26 26.54 16.32
CA ARG A 270 -20.95 27.97 16.26
C ARG A 270 -22.05 28.79 15.57
N GLN A 271 -22.64 28.23 14.50
CA GLN A 271 -23.75 28.85 13.79
C GLN A 271 -25.00 28.93 14.69
N ASP A 272 -25.29 27.84 15.42
CA ASP A 272 -26.41 27.76 16.35
C ASP A 272 -26.28 28.81 17.48
N ILE A 273 -25.09 28.92 18.07
CA ILE A 273 -24.81 29.95 19.10
C ILE A 273 -25.01 31.37 18.54
N ALA A 274 -24.51 31.63 17.33
CA ALA A 274 -24.65 32.97 16.73
C ALA A 274 -26.12 33.31 16.39
N ILE A 275 -26.91 32.30 16.02
CA ILE A 275 -28.36 32.48 15.80
C ILE A 275 -29.05 32.75 17.13
N GLU A 276 -28.70 32.00 18.17
CA GLU A 276 -29.22 32.16 19.53
C GLU A 276 -28.95 33.57 20.06
N GLU A 277 -27.71 34.05 20.00
CA GLU A 277 -27.32 35.41 20.43
C GLU A 277 -28.12 36.50 19.70
N LYS A 278 -28.28 36.40 18.40
CA LYS A 278 -29.06 37.35 17.59
C LYS A 278 -30.52 37.35 17.99
N LEU A 279 -31.07 36.17 18.25
CA LEU A 279 -32.47 36.02 18.67
C LEU A 279 -32.71 36.65 20.03
N LEU A 280 -31.85 36.35 21.00
CA LEU A 280 -31.93 36.90 22.34
C LEU A 280 -31.81 38.45 22.34
N CYS A 281 -30.86 38.99 21.58
CA CYS A 281 -30.70 40.42 21.40
C CYS A 281 -31.94 41.09 20.79
N ARG A 282 -32.61 40.43 19.83
CA ARG A 282 -33.85 40.93 19.24
C ARG A 282 -34.99 40.94 20.25
N ILE A 283 -35.16 39.87 21.03
CA ILE A 283 -36.16 39.77 22.08
C ILE A 283 -35.94 40.88 23.12
N GLU A 284 -34.71 41.13 23.57
CA GLU A 284 -34.38 42.21 24.49
C GLU A 284 -34.76 43.56 23.92
N HIS A 285 -34.36 43.83 22.68
CA HIS A 285 -34.66 45.11 22.02
C HIS A 285 -36.16 45.38 21.92
N ASP A 286 -36.94 44.35 21.55
CA ASP A 286 -38.38 44.50 21.39
C ASP A 286 -39.08 44.73 22.75
N VAL A 287 -38.68 43.98 23.79
CA VAL A 287 -39.22 44.17 25.16
C VAL A 287 -38.83 45.56 25.72
N ASP A 288 -37.57 45.99 25.52
CA ASP A 288 -37.08 47.27 25.96
C ASP A 288 -37.78 48.44 25.24
N SER A 289 -38.12 48.28 23.97
CA SER A 289 -38.87 49.26 23.20
C SER A 289 -40.29 49.42 23.75
N ILE A 290 -40.97 48.31 24.04
CA ILE A 290 -42.30 48.31 24.65
C ILE A 290 -42.23 48.91 26.06
N TYR A 291 -41.21 48.58 26.86
CA TYR A 291 -40.94 49.09 28.15
C TYR A 291 -40.75 50.62 28.09
N ALA A 292 -39.93 51.15 27.18
CA ALA A 292 -39.66 52.61 27.05
C ALA A 292 -40.92 53.40 26.72
N ILE A 293 -41.76 52.88 25.79
CA ILE A 293 -43.05 53.52 25.46
C ILE A 293 -43.97 53.53 26.68
N THR A 294 -44.01 52.44 27.43
CA THR A 294 -44.88 52.34 28.62
C THR A 294 -44.36 53.23 29.76
N ALA A 295 -43.03 53.24 29.95
CA ALA A 295 -42.39 54.09 30.97
C ALA A 295 -42.63 55.64 30.70
N ASP A 296 -42.57 56.04 29.42
CA ASP A 296 -42.90 57.39 29.01
C ASP A 296 -44.39 57.73 29.28
N SER A 297 -45.29 56.80 28.98
CA SER A 297 -46.71 56.95 29.34
C SER A 297 -46.91 56.99 30.82
N LEU A 298 -46.20 56.15 31.58
CA LEU A 298 -46.29 56.15 33.06
C LEU A 298 -45.74 57.43 33.70
N SER A 299 -44.68 58.01 33.14
CA SER A 299 -44.10 59.24 33.61
C SER A 299 -45.05 60.43 33.52
N ARG A 300 -46.05 60.34 32.67
CA ARG A 300 -47.13 61.36 32.50
C ARG A 300 -48.37 61.06 33.34
N ALA A 301 -48.42 59.93 34.02
CA ALA A 301 -49.52 59.55 34.87
C ALA A 301 -49.50 60.41 36.20
N VAL A 302 -50.57 61.07 36.51
CA VAL A 302 -50.70 61.85 37.69
C VAL A 302 -51.25 61.05 38.87
N TYR A 303 -51.98 59.97 38.55
CA TYR A 303 -52.62 59.09 39.53
C TYR A 303 -52.30 57.61 39.23
N PHE A 304 -52.32 56.81 40.29
CA PHE A 304 -52.05 55.40 40.24
C PHE A 304 -52.95 54.66 39.23
N GLU A 305 -54.22 55.02 39.11
CA GLU A 305 -55.17 54.37 38.16
C GLU A 305 -54.73 54.52 36.69
N PHE A 306 -54.18 55.70 36.33
CA PHE A 306 -53.59 55.91 35.00
C PHE A 306 -52.33 55.10 34.82
N ALA A 307 -51.58 54.94 35.88
CA ALA A 307 -50.39 54.08 35.87
C ALA A 307 -50.74 52.58 35.63
N CYS A 308 -51.80 52.10 36.28
CA CYS A 308 -52.33 50.74 36.06
C CYS A 308 -52.78 50.54 34.64
N ASN A 309 -53.43 51.50 33.98
CA ASN A 309 -53.79 51.41 32.57
C ASN A 309 -52.57 51.34 31.65
N SER A 310 -51.51 52.10 31.97
CA SER A 310 -50.26 52.02 31.21
C SER A 310 -49.59 50.66 31.37
N ILE A 311 -49.59 50.09 32.58
CA ILE A 311 -49.06 48.71 32.81
C ILE A 311 -49.93 47.66 32.09
N ALA A 312 -51.25 47.77 32.07
CA ALA A 312 -52.16 46.95 31.32
C ALA A 312 -51.85 47.00 29.80
N SER A 313 -51.56 48.21 29.29
CA SER A 313 -51.12 48.39 27.90
C SER A 313 -49.79 47.69 27.60
N PHE A 314 -48.82 47.70 28.56
CA PHE A 314 -47.56 46.93 28.46
C PHE A 314 -47.82 45.44 28.25
N TRP A 315 -48.68 44.86 29.08
CA TRP A 315 -49.06 43.45 28.94
C TRP A 315 -49.78 43.12 27.63
N THR A 316 -50.65 44.03 27.19
CA THR A 316 -51.38 43.90 25.93
C THR A 316 -50.38 43.90 24.74
N SER A 317 -49.44 44.82 24.76
CA SER A 317 -48.39 44.90 23.73
C SER A 317 -47.49 43.67 23.71
N LEU A 318 -47.19 43.10 24.88
CA LEU A 318 -46.42 41.86 24.99
C LEU A 318 -47.23 40.61 24.59
N SER A 319 -48.55 40.67 24.53
CA SER A 319 -49.37 39.53 24.10
C SER A 319 -49.08 39.08 22.68
N VAL A 320 -48.45 39.90 21.86
CA VAL A 320 -47.93 39.55 20.54
C VAL A 320 -46.86 38.47 20.62
N TYR A 321 -46.13 38.38 21.75
CA TYR A 321 -45.11 37.36 22.01
C TYR A 321 -45.71 36.16 22.77
N ASN A 322 -46.77 35.62 22.24
CA ASN A 322 -47.35 34.39 22.80
C ASN A 322 -46.48 33.15 22.45
N LYS A 323 -46.84 32.01 23.03
CA LYS A 323 -46.13 30.72 22.84
C LYS A 323 -45.92 30.38 21.37
N GLU A 324 -46.89 30.65 20.50
CA GLU A 324 -46.80 30.35 19.07
C GLU A 324 -45.79 31.26 18.38
N GLN A 325 -45.76 32.53 18.68
CA GLN A 325 -44.81 33.47 18.12
C GLN A 325 -43.37 33.17 18.53
N ILE A 326 -43.13 32.86 19.80
CA ILE A 326 -41.81 32.45 20.28
C ILE A 326 -41.38 31.13 19.62
N SER A 327 -42.31 30.20 19.44
CA SER A 327 -42.05 28.94 18.74
C SER A 327 -41.69 29.10 17.25
N ILE A 328 -42.25 30.10 16.59
CA ILE A 328 -41.93 30.46 15.20
C ILE A 328 -40.54 31.10 15.12
N ILE A 329 -40.21 31.98 16.04
CA ILE A 329 -38.97 32.76 16.08
C ILE A 329 -37.80 31.85 16.53
N ALA A 330 -38.04 30.96 17.50
CA ALA A 330 -37.06 30.06 18.10
C ALA A 330 -37.53 28.61 18.07
N PRO A 331 -37.41 27.91 16.92
CA PRO A 331 -37.88 26.54 16.82
C PRO A 331 -36.96 25.54 17.55
N GLY A 332 -37.54 24.43 18.03
CA GLY A 332 -36.79 23.34 18.60
C GLY A 332 -36.13 23.60 19.95
N ALA A 333 -34.85 23.28 20.10
CA ALA A 333 -34.13 23.42 21.38
C ALA A 333 -33.95 24.86 21.85
N LEU A 334 -33.94 25.84 20.94
CA LEU A 334 -33.80 27.24 21.25
C LEU A 334 -35.05 27.85 21.89
N TYR A 335 -36.20 27.19 21.73
CA TYR A 335 -37.47 27.67 22.28
C TYR A 335 -37.43 27.86 23.79
N SER A 336 -36.90 26.88 24.52
CA SER A 336 -36.84 26.96 26.00
C SER A 336 -35.94 28.08 26.50
N THR A 337 -34.80 28.29 25.85
CA THR A 337 -33.85 29.37 26.18
C THR A 337 -34.45 30.71 25.84
N ALA A 338 -35.00 30.90 24.67
CA ALA A 338 -35.65 32.15 24.25
C ALA A 338 -36.86 32.49 25.12
N ALA A 339 -37.70 31.52 25.46
CA ALA A 339 -38.86 31.71 26.34
C ALA A 339 -38.46 32.09 27.76
N ALA A 340 -37.44 31.43 28.31
CA ALA A 340 -36.90 31.74 29.63
C ALA A 340 -36.31 33.16 29.68
N HIS A 341 -35.52 33.51 28.65
CA HIS A 341 -34.91 34.83 28.54
C HIS A 341 -35.96 35.96 28.41
N TYR A 342 -36.94 35.74 27.53
CA TYR A 342 -38.08 36.65 27.37
C TYR A 342 -38.83 36.81 28.66
N SER A 343 -39.20 35.73 29.34
CA SER A 343 -39.94 35.80 30.62
C SER A 343 -39.17 36.57 31.67
N LYS A 344 -37.86 36.32 31.82
CA LYS A 344 -37.01 37.04 32.76
C LYS A 344 -36.98 38.53 32.46
N ARG A 345 -36.79 38.92 31.20
CA ARG A 345 -36.71 40.32 30.79
C ARG A 345 -38.04 41.04 31.01
N VAL A 346 -39.15 40.38 30.70
CA VAL A 346 -40.50 40.92 30.92
C VAL A 346 -40.77 41.15 32.41
N VAL A 347 -40.37 40.21 33.29
CA VAL A 347 -40.48 40.36 34.74
C VAL A 347 -39.68 41.55 35.22
N ASP A 348 -38.42 41.68 34.80
CA ASP A 348 -37.55 42.79 35.17
C ASP A 348 -38.13 44.18 34.75
N CYS A 349 -38.69 44.23 33.54
CA CYS A 349 -39.36 45.44 33.04
C CYS A 349 -40.63 45.73 33.81
N HIS A 350 -41.46 44.74 34.06
CA HIS A 350 -42.70 44.88 34.86
C HIS A 350 -42.41 45.40 36.28
N ASP A 351 -41.43 44.80 36.97
CA ASP A 351 -41.07 45.16 38.32
C ASP A 351 -40.61 46.65 38.41
N LYS A 352 -39.88 47.13 37.40
CA LYS A 352 -39.47 48.49 37.25
C LYS A 352 -40.69 49.46 37.07
N LEU A 353 -41.60 49.07 36.13
CA LEU A 353 -42.82 49.84 35.89
C LEU A 353 -43.69 49.86 37.12
N TRP A 354 -43.83 48.74 37.84
CA TRP A 354 -44.59 48.61 39.05
C TRP A 354 -43.98 49.44 40.20
N THR A 355 -42.66 49.52 40.29
CA THR A 355 -41.96 50.35 41.25
C THR A 355 -42.27 51.84 41.02
N ILE A 356 -42.30 52.27 39.76
CA ILE A 356 -42.67 53.65 39.39
C ILE A 356 -44.15 53.88 39.74
N ALA A 357 -45.05 52.99 39.37
CA ALA A 357 -46.46 53.11 39.65
C ALA A 357 -46.77 53.24 41.16
N ASN A 358 -46.12 52.41 41.98
CA ASN A 358 -46.27 52.41 43.42
C ASN A 358 -45.71 53.67 44.11
N SER A 359 -44.85 54.40 43.41
CA SER A 359 -44.35 55.72 43.93
C SER A 359 -45.35 56.86 43.75
N LEU A 360 -46.38 56.63 42.96
CA LEU A 360 -47.39 57.66 42.71
C LEU A 360 -48.39 57.75 43.88
N PRO A 361 -48.90 58.91 44.17
CA PRO A 361 -49.87 59.09 45.22
C PRO A 361 -51.22 58.47 44.83
N SER A 362 -51.56 57.34 45.42
CA SER A 362 -52.87 56.76 45.26
C SER A 362 -53.16 55.46 46.04
N TYR A 363 -54.25 55.04 45.93
CA TYR A 363 -55.16 54.21 46.62
C TYR A 363 -55.22 52.78 46.22
N ALA A 364 -54.59 52.03 46.25
CA ALA A 364 -55.11 50.70 46.11
C ALA A 364 -54.04 49.63 46.09
N ASN A 365 -54.19 48.74 46.93
CA ASN A 365 -53.65 47.38 46.86
C ASN A 365 -54.07 46.72 45.57
N SER A 366 -53.33 46.89 44.54
CA SER A 366 -53.49 46.04 43.36
C SER A 366 -52.37 45.01 43.31
N SER A 367 -52.71 43.79 43.67
CA SER A 367 -51.96 42.61 43.32
C SER A 367 -52.09 42.36 41.82
N LEU A 368 -51.07 41.72 41.19
CA LEU A 368 -51.14 41.20 39.81
C LEU A 368 -52.44 40.39 39.63
N SER A 369 -53.15 40.64 38.55
CA SER A 369 -54.40 39.94 38.26
C SER A 369 -54.13 38.46 37.94
N THR A 370 -55.11 37.63 38.19
CA THR A 370 -55.02 36.16 37.83
C THR A 370 -54.78 35.93 36.31
N GLU A 371 -55.14 36.90 35.47
CA GLU A 371 -54.88 36.88 34.02
C GLU A 371 -53.44 37.15 33.68
N GLU A 372 -52.75 38.01 34.40
CA GLU A 372 -51.33 38.29 34.23
C GLU A 372 -50.51 37.09 34.62
N ILE A 373 -50.86 36.37 35.68
CA ILE A 373 -50.24 35.12 36.08
C ILE A 373 -50.45 34.02 35.00
N LYS A 374 -51.67 33.91 34.48
CA LYS A 374 -51.98 32.99 33.37
C LYS A 374 -51.20 33.33 32.10
N PHE A 375 -50.97 34.61 31.84
CA PHE A 375 -50.15 35.01 30.69
C PHE A 375 -48.69 34.52 30.83
N TYR A 376 -48.08 34.63 32.02
CA TYR A 376 -46.77 34.04 32.30
C TYR A 376 -46.76 32.55 32.12
N ASP A 377 -47.72 31.83 32.66
CA ASP A 377 -47.84 30.38 32.49
C ASP A 377 -47.98 29.99 31.02
N THR A 378 -48.64 30.84 30.22
CA THR A 378 -48.80 30.62 28.78
C THR A 378 -47.51 30.86 27.99
N LEU A 379 -46.69 31.82 28.38
CA LEU A 379 -45.44 32.16 27.71
C LEU A 379 -44.32 31.18 28.04
N VAL A 380 -44.24 30.77 29.31
CA VAL A 380 -43.11 29.95 29.77
C VAL A 380 -43.30 28.47 29.48
N GLY A 381 -44.56 28.04 29.30
CA GLY A 381 -44.86 26.65 29.05
C GLY A 381 -44.60 25.70 30.22
N LYS A 382 -45.14 24.49 30.14
CA LYS A 382 -44.88 23.45 31.15
C LYS A 382 -43.41 23.03 31.14
N GLY A 383 -42.62 23.49 32.07
CA GLY A 383 -41.21 23.04 32.18
C GLY A 383 -40.28 24.10 32.75
N VAL A 384 -40.67 25.35 32.77
CA VAL A 384 -39.92 26.39 33.50
C VAL A 384 -40.62 26.59 34.85
N PRO A 385 -39.98 26.28 35.97
CA PRO A 385 -40.58 26.51 37.28
C PRO A 385 -40.76 28.01 37.45
N TYR A 386 -42.01 28.47 37.37
CA TYR A 386 -42.41 29.81 37.78
C TYR A 386 -42.56 29.76 39.30
N GLU A 387 -41.64 30.37 40.02
CA GLU A 387 -41.88 30.73 41.39
C GLU A 387 -42.61 32.09 41.38
N PRO A 388 -43.86 32.12 41.82
CA PRO A 388 -44.52 33.40 41.98
C PRO A 388 -43.72 34.23 42.97
N TYR A 389 -43.52 35.51 42.62
CA TYR A 389 -42.80 36.47 43.43
C TYR A 389 -43.35 36.43 44.85
N LYS A 390 -42.60 35.82 45.78
CA LYS A 390 -42.84 35.94 47.21
C LYS A 390 -42.21 37.26 47.69
N LYS A 391 -43.04 38.22 48.20
CA LYS A 391 -42.53 39.37 48.90
C LYS A 391 -41.56 38.99 49.99
#